data_951f26472f4cf0190e87a04c9e691367
#
_entry.id   951f26472f4cf0190e87a04c9e691367
#
_cell.length_a   1.000
_cell.length_b   1.000
_cell.length_c   1.000
_cell.angle_alpha   90.00
_cell.angle_beta   90.00
_cell.angle_gamma   90.00
#
_symmetry.space_group_name_H-M   'P 1'
#
loop_
_entity.id
_entity.type
_entity.pdbx_description
1 polymer ?
#
loop_
_entity_poly.entity_id
_entity_poly.type
_entity_poly.pdbx_seq_one_letter_code
_entity_poly.pdbx_strand_id
1 'polypeptide(L)'
;MEKKLLLGDEAIALGAIHAGIRGVYAYPGTPSTEITEYIQRHPLARARGLHSTWCTNEKTAVEAALGASYAGARVIACMKHVGLNVAADAFVNAAITGVNGGMIVVVADDPSMHSSQNEQDSRFYGKFSMITTLEPSTQQEAYDMMQYGFELSEREKLPVLMRIVMRLAHSRAAVTVKEEAEEVRALPCAKDPASWVLLPANSRRKYAALVEQQPRLEQAAAEAPYTRYEQASGEKP
;
A
#
# COMPACT_ATOMS: atom_id res chain seq x y z
N MET A 1 -13.04 13.70 -17.67
CA MET A 1 -11.82 13.51 -16.81
C MET A 1 -11.30 14.88 -16.43
N GLU A 2 -11.18 15.14 -15.14
CA GLU A 2 -10.70 16.41 -14.58
C GLU A 2 -9.18 16.33 -14.34
N LYS A 3 -8.47 17.47 -14.47
CA LYS A 3 -7.07 17.57 -14.09
C LYS A 3 -6.94 18.33 -12.77
N LYS A 4 -6.19 17.76 -11.83
CA LYS A 4 -5.89 18.38 -10.53
C LYS A 4 -4.38 18.51 -10.34
N LEU A 5 -3.93 19.62 -9.77
CA LEU A 5 -2.54 19.81 -9.37
C LEU A 5 -2.35 19.21 -7.98
N LEU A 6 -1.68 18.05 -7.90
CA LEU A 6 -1.55 17.27 -6.67
C LEU A 6 -0.08 17.02 -6.30
N LEU A 7 0.21 16.97 -5.01
CA LEU A 7 1.40 16.31 -4.48
C LEU A 7 1.32 14.80 -4.74
N GLY A 8 2.45 14.10 -4.69
CA GLY A 8 2.45 12.63 -4.75
C GLY A 8 1.60 11.99 -3.66
N ASP A 9 1.71 12.50 -2.44
CA ASP A 9 0.89 12.05 -1.30
C ASP A 9 -0.60 12.32 -1.50
N GLU A 10 -0.94 13.51 -2.04
CA GLU A 10 -2.33 13.85 -2.37
C GLU A 10 -2.88 12.97 -3.51
N ALA A 11 -2.04 12.59 -4.47
CA ALA A 11 -2.41 11.68 -5.56
C ALA A 11 -2.70 10.27 -5.03
N ILE A 12 -1.85 9.72 -4.15
CA ILE A 12 -2.10 8.45 -3.45
C ILE A 12 -3.41 8.51 -2.67
N ALA A 13 -3.58 9.55 -1.88
CA ALA A 13 -4.77 9.73 -1.04
C ALA A 13 -6.06 9.78 -1.87
N LEU A 14 -6.06 10.58 -2.95
CA LEU A 14 -7.21 10.69 -3.85
C LEU A 14 -7.46 9.38 -4.62
N GLY A 15 -6.38 8.72 -5.09
CA GLY A 15 -6.46 7.40 -5.73
C GLY A 15 -7.09 6.37 -4.82
N ALA A 16 -6.70 6.35 -3.54
CA ALA A 16 -7.28 5.47 -2.52
C ALA A 16 -8.78 5.75 -2.29
N ILE A 17 -9.17 7.04 -2.16
CA ILE A 17 -10.57 7.43 -2.02
C ILE A 17 -11.38 6.99 -3.24
N HIS A 18 -10.87 7.19 -4.45
CA HIS A 18 -11.52 6.81 -5.70
C HIS A 18 -11.58 5.29 -5.89
N ALA A 19 -10.61 4.56 -5.35
CA ALA A 19 -10.62 3.09 -5.29
C ALA A 19 -11.53 2.51 -4.20
N GLY A 20 -12.30 3.34 -3.49
CA GLY A 20 -13.32 2.87 -2.55
C GLY A 20 -12.78 2.34 -1.24
N ILE A 21 -11.74 2.94 -0.66
CA ILE A 21 -11.25 2.56 0.68
C ILE A 21 -12.29 2.79 1.77
N ARG A 22 -12.18 1.99 2.85
CA ARG A 22 -12.97 2.13 4.08
C ARG A 22 -12.18 2.76 5.20
N GLY A 23 -10.85 2.68 5.15
CA GLY A 23 -10.04 3.23 6.22
C GLY A 23 -8.59 3.52 5.86
N VAL A 24 -8.01 4.49 6.59
CA VAL A 24 -6.60 4.80 6.62
C VAL A 24 -6.11 4.79 8.07
N TYR A 25 -4.99 4.13 8.29
CA TYR A 25 -4.34 3.97 9.58
C TYR A 25 -2.90 4.44 9.45
N ALA A 26 -2.45 5.32 10.31
CA ALA A 26 -1.12 5.90 10.17
C ALA A 26 -0.49 6.27 11.52
N TYR A 27 0.82 6.39 11.51
CA TYR A 27 1.57 7.13 12.52
C TYR A 27 2.28 8.30 11.83
N PRO A 28 2.25 9.53 12.41
CA PRO A 28 2.81 10.71 11.76
C PRO A 28 4.31 10.56 11.48
N GLY A 29 4.72 10.87 10.26
CA GLY A 29 6.13 10.84 9.87
C GLY A 29 6.33 11.35 8.44
N THR A 30 7.08 12.45 8.29
CA THR A 30 7.45 13.00 6.98
C THR A 30 8.35 12.00 6.25
N PRO A 31 8.07 11.65 4.99
CA PRO A 31 7.19 12.33 4.03
C PRO A 31 5.86 11.60 3.75
N SER A 32 5.17 10.98 4.70
CA SER A 32 3.93 10.22 4.47
C SER A 32 2.69 10.81 5.17
N THR A 33 2.86 11.83 6.00
CA THR A 33 1.80 12.40 6.85
C THR A 33 0.66 12.98 6.01
N GLU A 34 0.99 13.62 4.91
CA GLU A 34 0.06 14.33 4.03
C GLU A 34 -0.97 13.42 3.39
N ILE A 35 -0.68 12.13 3.22
CA ILE A 35 -1.65 11.13 2.70
C ILE A 35 -2.87 11.07 3.63
N THR A 36 -2.63 10.84 4.91
CA THR A 36 -3.71 10.73 5.91
C THR A 36 -4.43 12.04 6.13
N GLU A 37 -3.70 13.16 6.20
CA GLU A 37 -4.27 14.49 6.34
C GLU A 37 -5.19 14.86 5.17
N TYR A 38 -4.78 14.53 3.93
CA TYR A 38 -5.60 14.76 2.75
C TYR A 38 -6.91 13.98 2.82
N ILE A 39 -6.87 12.69 3.19
CA ILE A 39 -8.07 11.87 3.36
C ILE A 39 -9.00 12.46 4.42
N GLN A 40 -8.45 12.88 5.58
CA GLN A 40 -9.24 13.45 6.68
C GLN A 40 -9.99 14.71 6.29
N ARG A 41 -9.41 15.56 5.45
CA ARG A 41 -10.04 16.83 5.00
C ARG A 41 -10.89 16.67 3.73
N HIS A 42 -10.77 15.57 3.00
CA HIS A 42 -11.43 15.41 1.71
C HIS A 42 -12.96 15.25 1.86
N PRO A 43 -13.78 16.07 1.13
CA PRO A 43 -15.24 16.08 1.30
C PRO A 43 -15.88 14.70 1.07
N LEU A 44 -15.45 13.96 0.02
CA LEU A 44 -15.99 12.65 -0.30
C LEU A 44 -15.65 11.62 0.80
N ALA A 45 -14.46 11.68 1.38
CA ALA A 45 -14.07 10.79 2.48
C ALA A 45 -14.96 11.02 3.71
N ARG A 46 -15.24 12.28 4.04
CA ARG A 46 -16.17 12.65 5.12
C ARG A 46 -17.61 12.22 4.83
N ALA A 47 -18.10 12.48 3.63
CA ALA A 47 -19.46 12.11 3.22
C ALA A 47 -19.69 10.58 3.28
N ARG A 48 -18.65 9.79 3.00
CA ARG A 48 -18.67 8.31 3.06
C ARG A 48 -18.40 7.73 4.44
N GLY A 49 -18.10 8.58 5.44
CA GLY A 49 -17.72 8.13 6.78
C GLY A 49 -16.46 7.26 6.79
N LEU A 50 -15.47 7.59 5.95
CA LEU A 50 -14.19 6.88 5.90
C LEU A 50 -13.52 6.94 7.28
N HIS A 51 -13.12 5.78 7.79
CA HIS A 51 -12.37 5.71 9.03
C HIS A 51 -10.94 6.25 8.81
N SER A 52 -10.50 7.17 9.64
CA SER A 52 -9.15 7.71 9.60
C SER A 52 -8.62 7.86 11.02
N THR A 53 -7.50 7.19 11.30
CA THR A 53 -6.94 7.14 12.65
C THR A 53 -5.43 7.34 12.65
N TRP A 54 -4.98 8.26 13.51
CA TRP A 54 -3.61 8.31 13.95
C TRP A 54 -3.42 7.30 15.08
N CYS A 55 -2.58 6.31 14.85
CA CYS A 55 -2.30 5.25 15.80
C CYS A 55 -1.15 5.64 16.74
N THR A 56 -0.94 4.88 17.81
CA THR A 56 0.12 5.14 18.78
C THR A 56 1.53 4.78 18.26
N ASN A 57 1.60 3.92 17.26
CA ASN A 57 2.81 3.57 16.51
C ASN A 57 2.42 2.85 15.21
N GLU A 58 3.40 2.56 14.36
CA GLU A 58 3.20 1.98 13.04
C GLU A 58 2.78 0.50 13.11
N LYS A 59 3.22 -0.24 14.12
CA LYS A 59 2.77 -1.63 14.33
C LYS A 59 1.27 -1.67 14.54
N THR A 60 0.74 -0.85 15.44
CA THR A 60 -0.71 -0.73 15.67
C THR A 60 -1.47 -0.27 14.43
N ALA A 61 -0.87 0.60 13.61
CA ALA A 61 -1.48 1.03 12.36
C ALA A 61 -1.64 -0.14 11.36
N VAL A 62 -0.60 -0.96 11.18
CA VAL A 62 -0.65 -2.14 10.31
C VAL A 62 -1.62 -3.19 10.87
N GLU A 63 -1.59 -3.46 12.17
CA GLU A 63 -2.50 -4.43 12.81
C GLU A 63 -3.97 -4.03 12.69
N ALA A 64 -4.28 -2.74 12.90
CA ALA A 64 -5.64 -2.22 12.74
C ALA A 64 -6.11 -2.29 11.27
N ALA A 65 -5.25 -1.90 10.31
CA ALA A 65 -5.52 -2.05 8.89
C ALA A 65 -5.75 -3.52 8.51
N LEU A 66 -4.91 -4.43 9.01
CA LEU A 66 -5.05 -5.86 8.76
C LEU A 66 -6.36 -6.43 9.30
N GLY A 67 -6.75 -6.04 10.52
CA GLY A 67 -8.04 -6.41 11.10
C GLY A 67 -9.23 -5.92 10.25
N ALA A 68 -9.18 -4.68 9.76
CA ALA A 68 -10.20 -4.14 8.86
C ALA A 68 -10.22 -4.86 7.50
N SER A 69 -9.04 -5.26 6.98
CA SER A 69 -8.94 -6.09 5.78
C SER A 69 -9.56 -7.47 5.98
N TYR A 70 -9.35 -8.12 7.13
CA TYR A 70 -10.01 -9.39 7.45
C TYR A 70 -11.54 -9.28 7.42
N ALA A 71 -12.07 -8.14 7.86
CA ALA A 71 -13.49 -7.82 7.76
C ALA A 71 -13.96 -7.49 6.33
N GLY A 72 -13.07 -7.54 5.34
CA GLY A 72 -13.38 -7.37 3.93
C GLY A 72 -13.22 -5.94 3.41
N ALA A 73 -12.68 -5.02 4.19
CA ALA A 73 -12.51 -3.64 3.79
C ALA A 73 -11.23 -3.41 2.97
N ARG A 74 -11.30 -2.53 1.94
CA ARG A 74 -10.09 -1.94 1.35
C ARG A 74 -9.52 -0.91 2.32
N VAL A 75 -8.23 -1.03 2.63
CA VAL A 75 -7.57 -0.19 3.63
C VAL A 75 -6.14 0.17 3.23
N ILE A 76 -5.65 1.28 3.76
CA ILE A 76 -4.24 1.65 3.66
C ILE A 76 -3.63 1.84 5.05
N ALA A 77 -2.37 1.46 5.20
CA ALA A 77 -1.53 1.86 6.32
C ALA A 77 -0.40 2.75 5.78
N CYS A 78 -0.16 3.92 6.39
CA CYS A 78 0.81 4.89 5.90
C CYS A 78 1.88 5.16 6.94
N MET A 79 3.15 5.15 6.50
CA MET A 79 4.29 5.42 7.37
C MET A 79 5.54 5.80 6.57
N LYS A 80 6.53 6.35 7.24
CA LYS A 80 7.87 6.49 6.67
C LYS A 80 8.68 5.20 6.82
N HIS A 81 9.84 5.12 6.13
CA HIS A 81 10.68 3.92 6.10
C HIS A 81 11.09 3.42 7.50
N VAL A 82 11.46 4.30 8.43
CA VAL A 82 11.82 3.88 9.80
C VAL A 82 10.62 3.35 10.57
N GLY A 83 9.41 3.79 10.23
CA GLY A 83 8.18 3.26 10.79
C GLY A 83 7.90 1.83 10.36
N LEU A 84 8.31 1.46 9.13
CA LEU A 84 8.20 0.07 8.68
C LEU A 84 9.05 -0.88 9.55
N ASN A 85 10.16 -0.43 10.11
CA ASN A 85 10.93 -1.23 11.08
C ASN A 85 10.11 -1.53 12.33
N VAL A 86 9.34 -0.56 12.82
CA VAL A 86 8.43 -0.73 13.96
C VAL A 86 7.28 -1.67 13.61
N ALA A 87 6.76 -1.57 12.39
CA ALA A 87 5.66 -2.38 11.89
C ALA A 87 6.09 -3.75 11.33
N ALA A 88 7.40 -4.05 11.28
CA ALA A 88 7.94 -5.20 10.57
C ALA A 88 7.30 -6.54 11.00
N ASP A 89 7.07 -6.75 12.30
CA ASP A 89 6.41 -7.95 12.80
C ASP A 89 5.00 -8.11 12.19
N ALA A 90 4.16 -7.08 12.30
CA ALA A 90 2.80 -7.12 11.76
C ALA A 90 2.80 -7.24 10.22
N PHE A 91 3.73 -6.53 9.55
CA PHE A 91 3.85 -6.52 8.09
C PHE A 91 4.26 -7.89 7.52
N VAL A 92 5.29 -8.51 8.08
CA VAL A 92 5.78 -9.83 7.66
C VAL A 92 4.74 -10.91 7.96
N ASN A 93 4.10 -10.84 9.13
CA ASN A 93 3.03 -11.77 9.46
C ASN A 93 1.79 -11.59 8.56
N ALA A 94 1.48 -10.37 8.10
CA ALA A 94 0.41 -10.13 7.14
C ALA A 94 0.65 -10.85 5.80
N ALA A 95 1.90 -10.97 5.35
CA ALA A 95 2.25 -11.77 4.17
C ALA A 95 1.96 -13.26 4.37
N ILE A 96 2.14 -13.78 5.59
CA ILE A 96 1.86 -15.19 5.92
C ILE A 96 0.36 -15.43 6.11
N THR A 97 -0.34 -14.56 6.86
CA THR A 97 -1.79 -14.71 7.06
C THR A 97 -2.58 -14.49 5.78
N GLY A 98 -2.06 -13.62 4.92
CA GLY A 98 -2.80 -13.07 3.80
C GLY A 98 -3.79 -12.00 4.24
N VAL A 99 -4.61 -11.54 3.30
CA VAL A 99 -5.65 -10.52 3.48
C VAL A 99 -6.98 -10.99 2.90
N ASN A 100 -8.07 -10.32 3.26
CA ASN A 100 -9.39 -10.55 2.66
C ASN A 100 -9.82 -9.40 1.76
N GLY A 101 -10.07 -8.22 2.31
CA GLY A 101 -10.18 -6.98 1.54
C GLY A 101 -8.81 -6.45 1.18
N GLY A 102 -8.71 -5.67 0.10
CA GLY A 102 -7.45 -5.15 -0.39
C GLY A 102 -6.70 -4.30 0.66
N MET A 103 -5.43 -4.58 0.85
CA MET A 103 -4.57 -3.85 1.79
C MET A 103 -3.31 -3.35 1.09
N ILE A 104 -3.07 -2.05 1.17
CA ILE A 104 -1.83 -1.43 0.71
C ILE A 104 -1.11 -0.80 1.89
N VAL A 105 0.17 -1.14 2.06
CA VAL A 105 1.06 -0.48 3.02
C VAL A 105 1.89 0.53 2.25
N VAL A 106 1.63 1.82 2.45
CA VAL A 106 2.35 2.91 1.80
C VAL A 106 3.52 3.31 2.67
N VAL A 107 4.72 3.18 2.13
CA VAL A 107 5.98 3.50 2.82
C VAL A 107 6.74 4.57 2.05
N ALA A 108 7.02 5.67 2.73
CA ALA A 108 7.75 6.79 2.16
C ALA A 108 9.22 6.77 2.61
N ASP A 109 10.10 6.48 1.66
CA ASP A 109 11.54 6.54 1.83
C ASP A 109 12.03 7.99 1.73
N ASP A 110 13.09 8.29 2.46
CA ASP A 110 13.72 9.62 2.49
C ASP A 110 15.22 9.52 2.09
N PRO A 111 15.51 9.28 0.80
CA PRO A 111 16.87 9.27 0.31
C PRO A 111 17.58 10.58 0.63
N SER A 112 18.83 10.51 1.06
CA SER A 112 19.63 11.64 1.54
C SER A 112 19.14 12.27 2.85
N MET A 113 18.22 11.64 3.57
CA MET A 113 17.85 11.98 4.95
C MET A 113 17.42 13.44 5.16
N HIS A 114 16.53 13.95 4.32
CA HIS A 114 16.05 15.35 4.41
C HIS A 114 15.29 15.62 5.74
N SER A 115 14.57 14.61 6.25
CA SER A 115 13.83 14.70 7.51
C SER A 115 13.92 13.42 8.36
N SER A 116 14.93 12.58 8.11
CA SER A 116 15.07 11.28 8.74
C SER A 116 16.46 11.10 9.35
N GLN A 117 16.55 10.25 10.38
CA GLN A 117 17.79 9.95 11.09
C GLN A 117 18.71 8.94 10.37
N ASN A 118 18.20 8.27 9.32
CA ASN A 118 18.97 7.35 8.49
C ASN A 118 18.31 7.21 7.10
N GLU A 119 19.02 6.55 6.18
CA GLU A 119 18.52 6.18 4.86
C GLU A 119 18.29 4.67 4.82
N GLN A 120 17.12 4.27 4.27
CA GLN A 120 16.75 2.87 4.09
C GLN A 120 16.04 2.69 2.75
N ASP A 121 16.08 1.47 2.24
CA ASP A 121 15.36 1.08 1.02
C ASP A 121 14.26 0.07 1.38
N SER A 122 13.03 0.55 1.42
CA SER A 122 11.86 -0.26 1.79
C SER A 122 11.55 -1.41 0.83
N ARG A 123 12.14 -1.42 -0.39
CA ARG A 123 11.98 -2.52 -1.36
C ARG A 123 12.47 -3.85 -0.79
N PHE A 124 13.50 -3.82 0.07
CA PHE A 124 14.00 -5.02 0.73
C PHE A 124 12.96 -5.67 1.66
N TYR A 125 12.05 -4.91 2.24
CA TYR A 125 10.94 -5.47 3.02
C TYR A 125 9.95 -6.23 2.14
N GLY A 126 9.62 -5.70 0.97
CA GLY A 126 8.76 -6.41 0.00
C GLY A 126 9.36 -7.74 -0.43
N LYS A 127 10.65 -7.73 -0.78
CA LYS A 127 11.40 -8.94 -1.14
C LYS A 127 11.49 -9.94 0.02
N PHE A 128 11.84 -9.47 1.21
CA PHE A 128 11.92 -10.30 2.42
C PHE A 128 10.58 -10.95 2.78
N SER A 129 9.49 -10.22 2.63
CA SER A 129 8.13 -10.70 2.91
C SER A 129 7.50 -11.46 1.74
N MET A 130 8.18 -11.55 0.60
CA MET A 130 7.71 -12.25 -0.61
C MET A 130 6.37 -11.71 -1.14
N ILE A 131 6.17 -10.39 -1.09
CA ILE A 131 4.98 -9.72 -1.59
C ILE A 131 5.32 -8.74 -2.71
N THR A 132 4.30 -8.38 -3.50
CA THR A 132 4.47 -7.40 -4.57
C THR A 132 4.75 -6.00 -4.02
N THR A 133 5.74 -5.33 -4.62
CA THR A 133 6.07 -3.93 -4.36
C THR A 133 5.72 -3.09 -5.58
N LEU A 134 4.94 -2.03 -5.39
CA LEU A 134 4.65 -1.01 -6.38
C LEU A 134 5.51 0.23 -6.08
N GLU A 135 6.09 0.80 -7.12
CA GLU A 135 6.96 1.99 -7.02
C GLU A 135 6.58 2.99 -8.11
N PRO A 136 5.64 3.91 -7.85
CA PRO A 136 5.27 4.93 -8.81
C PRO A 136 6.41 5.90 -9.07
N SER A 137 6.61 6.27 -10.33
CA SER A 137 7.61 7.25 -10.78
C SER A 137 7.03 8.66 -10.94
N THR A 138 5.72 8.76 -11.06
CA THR A 138 4.99 10.02 -11.26
C THR A 138 3.76 10.10 -10.37
N GLN A 139 3.22 11.31 -10.20
CA GLN A 139 1.97 11.53 -9.45
C GLN A 139 0.77 10.84 -10.12
N GLN A 140 0.79 10.74 -11.46
CA GLN A 140 -0.25 10.00 -12.17
C GLN A 140 -0.19 8.51 -11.84
N GLU A 141 1.01 7.91 -11.89
CA GLU A 141 1.18 6.53 -11.48
C GLU A 141 0.82 6.30 -10.01
N ALA A 142 1.17 7.25 -9.12
CA ALA A 142 0.82 7.18 -7.70
C ALA A 142 -0.70 7.12 -7.49
N TYR A 143 -1.46 7.87 -8.28
CA TYR A 143 -2.92 7.84 -8.28
C TYR A 143 -3.47 6.52 -8.86
N ASP A 144 -3.01 6.13 -10.05
CA ASP A 144 -3.55 4.98 -10.79
C ASP A 144 -3.20 3.64 -10.12
N MET A 145 -2.00 3.53 -9.57
CA MET A 145 -1.53 2.33 -8.87
C MET A 145 -2.31 2.03 -7.58
N MET A 146 -3.06 2.98 -7.01
CA MET A 146 -3.92 2.68 -5.86
C MET A 146 -5.03 1.71 -6.24
N GLN A 147 -5.73 1.96 -7.36
CA GLN A 147 -6.75 1.04 -7.86
C GLN A 147 -6.15 -0.32 -8.20
N TYR A 148 -5.08 -0.33 -8.98
CA TYR A 148 -4.37 -1.55 -9.36
C TYR A 148 -3.88 -2.35 -8.16
N GLY A 149 -3.30 -1.67 -7.18
CA GLY A 149 -2.78 -2.30 -5.95
C GLY A 149 -3.87 -2.97 -5.12
N PHE A 150 -5.06 -2.37 -5.01
CA PHE A 150 -6.18 -3.02 -4.32
C PHE A 150 -6.70 -4.24 -5.08
N GLU A 151 -6.85 -4.14 -6.40
CA GLU A 151 -7.26 -5.28 -7.23
C GLU A 151 -6.24 -6.42 -7.17
N LEU A 152 -4.95 -6.09 -7.21
CA LEU A 152 -3.85 -7.04 -7.04
C LEU A 152 -3.90 -7.71 -5.67
N SER A 153 -4.03 -6.92 -4.59
CA SER A 153 -4.12 -7.42 -3.23
C SER A 153 -5.30 -8.37 -3.04
N GLU A 154 -6.48 -8.01 -3.56
CA GLU A 154 -7.69 -8.83 -3.47
C GLU A 154 -7.59 -10.11 -4.30
N ARG A 155 -6.97 -10.05 -5.47
CA ARG A 155 -6.75 -11.21 -6.36
C ARG A 155 -5.75 -12.20 -5.77
N GLU A 156 -4.62 -11.68 -5.29
CA GLU A 156 -3.52 -12.50 -4.77
C GLU A 156 -3.70 -12.87 -3.29
N LYS A 157 -4.65 -12.23 -2.60
CA LYS A 157 -4.90 -12.39 -1.16
C LYS A 157 -3.67 -12.08 -0.29
N LEU A 158 -2.88 -11.13 -0.74
CA LEU A 158 -1.66 -10.66 -0.05
C LEU A 158 -1.71 -9.14 0.10
N PRO A 159 -1.08 -8.58 1.13
CA PRO A 159 -0.86 -7.14 1.18
C PRO A 159 0.07 -6.70 0.03
N VAL A 160 -0.06 -5.46 -0.39
CA VAL A 160 0.83 -4.85 -1.38
C VAL A 160 1.64 -3.76 -0.67
N LEU A 161 2.94 -3.75 -0.88
CA LEU A 161 3.81 -2.64 -0.47
C LEU A 161 3.80 -1.58 -1.58
N MET A 162 3.46 -0.34 -1.25
CA MET A 162 3.68 0.79 -2.14
C MET A 162 4.82 1.65 -1.58
N ARG A 163 5.93 1.66 -2.29
CA ARG A 163 7.10 2.46 -1.94
C ARG A 163 7.08 3.77 -2.71
N ILE A 164 7.19 4.89 -2.02
CA ILE A 164 7.41 6.21 -2.62
C ILE A 164 8.68 6.83 -2.04
N VAL A 165 9.18 7.86 -2.69
CA VAL A 165 10.32 8.65 -2.20
C VAL A 165 9.88 10.08 -1.92
N MET A 166 10.57 10.77 -1.00
CA MET A 166 10.29 12.15 -0.62
C MET A 166 10.12 13.07 -1.83
N ARG A 167 10.95 12.92 -2.87
CA ARG A 167 10.85 13.75 -4.07
C ARG A 167 9.51 13.60 -4.77
N LEU A 168 8.96 12.39 -4.86
CA LEU A 168 7.64 12.17 -5.43
C LEU A 168 6.56 12.67 -4.46
N ALA A 169 6.64 12.30 -3.19
CA ALA A 169 5.66 12.65 -2.16
C ALA A 169 5.36 14.16 -2.16
N HIS A 170 6.40 14.99 -2.18
CA HIS A 170 6.30 16.44 -1.99
C HIS A 170 6.45 17.28 -3.27
N SER A 171 6.59 16.69 -4.45
CA SER A 171 6.52 17.43 -5.72
C SER A 171 5.10 17.42 -6.28
N ARG A 172 4.74 18.46 -7.05
CA ARG A 172 3.41 18.62 -7.65
C ARG A 172 3.44 18.35 -9.15
N ALA A 173 2.40 17.67 -9.64
CA ALA A 173 2.13 17.54 -11.06
C ALA A 173 0.62 17.57 -11.34
N ALA A 174 0.27 17.79 -12.60
CA ALA A 174 -1.11 17.67 -13.07
C ALA A 174 -1.48 16.20 -13.21
N VAL A 175 -2.46 15.77 -12.43
CA VAL A 175 -2.99 14.39 -12.41
C VAL A 175 -4.37 14.38 -13.03
N THR A 176 -4.58 13.51 -14.00
CA THR A 176 -5.90 13.24 -14.57
C THR A 176 -6.65 12.28 -13.66
N VAL A 177 -7.78 12.70 -13.14
CA VAL A 177 -8.55 11.94 -12.16
C VAL A 177 -9.89 11.46 -12.72
N LYS A 178 -10.41 10.36 -12.19
CA LYS A 178 -11.76 9.88 -12.49
C LYS A 178 -12.78 10.90 -11.99
N GLU A 179 -13.91 11.03 -12.67
CA GLU A 179 -15.04 11.87 -12.26
C GLU A 179 -15.84 11.21 -11.14
N GLU A 180 -15.94 9.89 -11.20
CA GLU A 180 -16.66 9.10 -10.21
C GLU A 180 -15.71 8.17 -9.46
N ALA A 181 -15.87 8.15 -8.15
CA ALA A 181 -15.18 7.20 -7.29
C ALA A 181 -15.99 5.91 -7.17
N GLU A 182 -15.30 4.77 -7.08
CA GLU A 182 -15.96 3.49 -6.86
C GLU A 182 -16.78 3.50 -5.56
N GLU A 183 -17.85 2.73 -5.54
CA GLU A 183 -18.57 2.47 -4.30
C GLU A 183 -17.67 1.75 -3.30
N VAL A 184 -17.83 2.13 -2.05
CA VAL A 184 -17.12 1.48 -0.94
C VAL A 184 -17.72 0.09 -0.72
N ARG A 185 -17.09 -0.93 -1.30
CA ARG A 185 -17.51 -2.32 -1.14
C ARG A 185 -16.63 -3.01 -0.11
N ALA A 186 -17.28 -3.67 0.85
CA ALA A 186 -16.59 -4.63 1.69
C ALA A 186 -16.86 -6.04 1.15
N LEU A 187 -15.82 -6.84 1.04
CA LEU A 187 -15.99 -8.27 0.78
C LEU A 187 -16.66 -8.94 2.00
N PRO A 188 -17.38 -10.05 1.81
CA PRO A 188 -17.86 -10.80 2.95
C PRO A 188 -16.74 -11.16 3.90
N CYS A 189 -16.97 -11.05 5.20
CA CYS A 189 -16.00 -11.48 6.19
C CYS A 189 -15.70 -12.98 6.01
N ALA A 190 -14.43 -13.35 6.17
CA ALA A 190 -14.04 -14.75 6.07
C ALA A 190 -14.81 -15.61 7.08
N LYS A 191 -15.37 -16.73 6.60
CA LYS A 191 -16.19 -17.62 7.44
C LYS A 191 -15.39 -18.45 8.45
N ASP A 192 -14.09 -18.60 8.22
CA ASP A 192 -13.17 -19.35 9.08
C ASP A 192 -12.15 -18.41 9.75
N PRO A 193 -12.41 -17.93 10.97
CA PRO A 193 -11.47 -17.10 11.72
C PRO A 193 -10.13 -17.82 12.01
N ALA A 194 -10.12 -19.15 12.06
CA ALA A 194 -8.89 -19.93 12.30
C ALA A 194 -7.87 -19.76 11.16
N SER A 195 -8.34 -19.36 9.96
CA SER A 195 -7.46 -19.07 8.82
C SER A 195 -6.50 -17.91 9.09
N TRP A 196 -6.81 -17.01 10.03
CA TRP A 196 -5.98 -15.86 10.40
C TRP A 196 -5.05 -16.12 11.59
N VAL A 197 -5.10 -17.33 12.19
CA VAL A 197 -4.30 -17.67 13.37
C VAL A 197 -3.01 -18.36 12.96
N LEU A 198 -1.87 -17.77 13.34
CA LEU A 198 -0.52 -18.30 13.07
C LEU A 198 -0.03 -19.23 14.17
N LEU A 199 -0.70 -20.38 14.36
CA LEU A 199 -0.10 -21.49 15.08
C LEU A 199 0.95 -22.19 14.21
N PRO A 200 1.97 -22.86 14.78
CA PRO A 200 3.09 -23.43 13.99
C PRO A 200 2.66 -24.32 12.81
N ALA A 201 1.62 -25.13 12.98
CA ALA A 201 1.08 -25.97 11.91
C ALA A 201 0.45 -25.16 10.77
N ASN A 202 -0.34 -24.13 11.12
CA ASN A 202 -0.95 -23.23 10.15
C ASN A 202 0.12 -22.38 9.44
N SER A 203 1.09 -21.86 10.19
CA SER A 203 2.17 -21.04 9.64
C SER A 203 2.99 -21.80 8.60
N ARG A 204 3.36 -23.08 8.89
CA ARG A 204 4.09 -23.91 7.91
C ARG A 204 3.31 -24.10 6.61
N ARG A 205 2.02 -24.41 6.70
CA ARG A 205 1.17 -24.58 5.52
C ARG A 205 1.04 -23.27 4.72
N LYS A 206 0.80 -22.15 5.39
CA LYS A 206 0.66 -20.84 4.74
C LYS A 206 1.96 -20.36 4.12
N TYR A 207 3.09 -20.58 4.80
CA TYR A 207 4.39 -20.26 4.25
C TYR A 207 4.70 -21.08 2.99
N ALA A 208 4.41 -22.37 2.98
CA ALA A 208 4.56 -23.20 1.79
C ALA A 208 3.69 -22.66 0.63
N ALA A 209 2.43 -22.31 0.89
CA ALA A 209 1.56 -21.73 -0.13
C ALA A 209 2.08 -20.38 -0.65
N LEU A 210 2.64 -19.53 0.21
CA LEU A 210 3.26 -18.27 -0.19
C LEU A 210 4.48 -18.51 -1.11
N VAL A 211 5.30 -19.51 -0.82
CA VAL A 211 6.44 -19.88 -1.68
C VAL A 211 5.96 -20.42 -3.03
N GLU A 212 4.94 -21.28 -3.04
CA GLU A 212 4.34 -21.81 -4.29
C GLU A 212 3.70 -20.71 -5.14
N GLN A 213 3.27 -19.60 -4.53
CA GLN A 213 2.66 -18.47 -5.21
C GLN A 213 3.68 -17.56 -5.92
N GLN A 214 4.98 -17.61 -5.56
CA GLN A 214 5.98 -16.69 -6.07
C GLN A 214 6.07 -16.62 -7.61
N PRO A 215 6.08 -17.70 -8.39
CA PRO A 215 6.14 -17.61 -9.85
C PRO A 215 4.95 -16.83 -10.44
N ARG A 216 3.75 -16.94 -9.84
CA ARG A 216 2.57 -16.19 -10.26
C ARG A 216 2.70 -14.68 -9.93
N LEU A 217 3.28 -14.36 -8.78
CA LEU A 217 3.54 -12.96 -8.40
C LEU A 217 4.60 -12.32 -9.29
N GLU A 218 5.66 -13.06 -9.64
CA GLU A 218 6.69 -12.62 -10.58
C GLU A 218 6.10 -12.36 -11.97
N GLN A 219 5.24 -13.26 -12.47
CA GLN A 219 4.54 -13.06 -13.72
C GLN A 219 3.62 -11.82 -13.66
N ALA A 220 2.83 -11.68 -12.60
CA ALA A 220 1.96 -10.51 -12.42
C ALA A 220 2.74 -9.20 -12.36
N ALA A 221 3.94 -9.20 -11.76
CA ALA A 221 4.82 -8.03 -11.74
C ALA A 221 5.40 -7.73 -13.12
N ALA A 222 5.80 -8.76 -13.89
CA ALA A 222 6.34 -8.59 -15.24
C ALA A 222 5.28 -8.06 -16.24
N GLU A 223 4.03 -8.50 -16.09
CA GLU A 223 2.89 -8.13 -16.95
C GLU A 223 2.17 -6.85 -16.45
N ALA A 224 2.57 -6.27 -15.31
CA ALA A 224 1.94 -5.09 -14.77
C ALA A 224 2.03 -3.90 -15.76
N PRO A 225 0.94 -3.12 -15.94
CA PRO A 225 0.90 -2.04 -16.94
C PRO A 225 1.89 -0.92 -16.65
N TYR A 226 2.48 -0.90 -15.46
CA TYR A 226 3.46 0.09 -15.01
C TYR A 226 4.91 -0.42 -15.09
N THR A 227 5.12 -1.72 -15.37
CA THR A 227 6.46 -2.28 -15.53
C THR A 227 7.01 -1.92 -16.91
N ARG A 228 8.15 -1.23 -16.92
CA ARG A 228 8.84 -0.83 -18.16
C ARG A 228 10.21 -1.44 -18.20
N TYR A 229 10.52 -2.06 -19.32
CA TYR A 229 11.86 -2.54 -19.64
C TYR A 229 12.48 -1.61 -20.69
N GLU A 230 13.46 -0.82 -20.29
CA GLU A 230 14.24 -0.01 -21.22
C GLU A 230 15.53 -0.78 -21.52
N GLN A 231 15.68 -1.23 -22.77
CA GLN A 231 16.92 -1.82 -23.22
C GLN A 231 17.85 -0.69 -23.67
N ALA A 232 18.99 -0.51 -23.00
CA ALA A 232 19.99 0.42 -23.44
C ALA A 232 20.44 0.09 -24.86
N SER A 233 20.24 1.00 -25.79
CA SER A 233 20.84 0.91 -27.13
C SER A 233 22.28 1.34 -27.02
N GLY A 234 23.21 0.40 -27.04
CA GLY A 234 24.62 0.77 -27.11
C GLY A 234 25.52 -0.11 -26.24
N GLU A 235 26.74 -0.15 -26.61
CA GLU A 235 27.84 -0.94 -26.11
C GLU A 235 27.87 -1.07 -24.58
N LYS A 236 28.13 -2.32 -24.12
CA LYS A 236 28.41 -2.56 -22.71
C LYS A 236 29.53 -1.65 -22.25
N PRO A 237 29.43 -1.05 -21.06
CA PRO A 237 30.53 -0.36 -20.44
C PRO A 237 31.70 -1.30 -20.17
#